data_f86f8dce058350cfe9cb7004c20a6f9a
#
_entry.id   f86f8dce058350cfe9cb7004c20a6f9a
#
_cell.length_a   1.000
_cell.length_b   1.000
_cell.length_c   1.000
_cell.angle_alpha   90.00
_cell.angle_beta   90.00
_cell.angle_gamma   90.00
#
_symmetry.space_group_name_H-M   'P 1'
#
loop_
_entity.id
_entity.type
_entity.pdbx_description
1 polymer ?
#
loop_
_entity_poly.entity_id
_entity_poly.type
_entity_poly.pdbx_seq_one_letter_code
_entity_poly.pdbx_strand_id
1 'polypeptide(L)'
;MDNLEELQARCDQMMENLESVRALWQQNQAKDTQALNSILSEIEKLKSERQEFISRFNPSDLELFQTLRKSKGKAVSRVEQGNCRGCGLKLTPAWIQRARAGTLVQCSGCQRILYLD
;
A
#
# COMPACT_ATOMS: atom_id res chain seq x y z
N MET A 1 -51.99 14.64 35.80
CA MET A 1 -51.43 15.83 35.12
C MET A 1 -49.92 15.76 35.11
N ASP A 2 -49.27 15.58 36.24
CA ASP A 2 -47.80 15.54 36.31
C ASP A 2 -47.12 14.46 35.45
N ASN A 3 -47.77 13.31 35.26
CA ASN A 3 -47.22 12.20 34.49
C ASN A 3 -47.21 12.46 32.96
N LEU A 4 -48.14 13.29 32.47
CA LEU A 4 -48.20 13.64 31.05
C LEU A 4 -47.12 14.67 30.67
N GLU A 5 -46.91 15.65 31.52
CA GLU A 5 -45.89 16.68 31.34
C GLU A 5 -44.49 16.11 31.42
N GLU A 6 -44.27 15.18 32.36
CA GLU A 6 -43.01 14.47 32.48
C GLU A 6 -42.68 13.60 31.24
N LEU A 7 -43.69 12.88 30.74
CA LEU A 7 -43.55 12.11 29.50
C LEU A 7 -43.27 13.00 28.28
N GLN A 8 -43.90 14.13 28.22
CA GLN A 8 -43.69 15.10 27.15
C GLN A 8 -42.28 15.66 27.18
N ALA A 9 -41.80 16.08 28.36
CA ALA A 9 -40.42 16.55 28.53
C ALA A 9 -39.39 15.49 28.16
N ARG A 10 -39.63 14.23 28.48
CA ARG A 10 -38.77 13.12 28.07
C ARG A 10 -38.76 12.90 26.56
N CYS A 11 -39.92 12.99 25.92
CA CYS A 11 -40.00 12.92 24.46
C CYS A 11 -39.21 14.04 23.77
N ASP A 12 -39.37 15.26 24.23
CA ASP A 12 -38.67 16.42 23.69
C ASP A 12 -37.18 16.29 23.85
N GLN A 13 -36.71 15.85 25.01
CA GLN A 13 -35.29 15.60 25.24
C GLN A 13 -34.71 14.45 24.37
N MET A 14 -35.51 13.39 24.17
CA MET A 14 -35.10 12.31 23.26
C MET A 14 -35.02 12.78 21.79
N MET A 15 -35.94 13.65 21.38
CA MET A 15 -35.89 14.23 20.03
C MET A 15 -34.68 15.13 19.82
N GLU A 16 -34.35 15.98 20.79
CA GLU A 16 -33.11 16.79 20.73
C GLU A 16 -31.86 15.93 20.67
N ASN A 17 -31.81 14.87 21.49
CA ASN A 17 -30.68 13.93 21.45
C ASN A 17 -30.57 13.22 20.10
N LEU A 18 -31.69 12.80 19.54
CA LEU A 18 -31.73 12.16 18.22
C LEU A 18 -31.24 13.09 17.10
N GLU A 19 -31.68 14.34 17.14
CA GLU A 19 -31.19 15.36 16.17
C GLU A 19 -29.69 15.59 16.29
N SER A 20 -29.18 15.73 17.51
CA SER A 20 -27.75 15.91 17.77
C SER A 20 -26.92 14.74 17.25
N VAL A 21 -27.36 13.51 17.55
CA VAL A 21 -26.68 12.29 17.07
C VAL A 21 -26.74 12.20 15.54
N ARG A 22 -27.88 12.50 14.95
CA ARG A 22 -28.06 12.48 13.49
C ARG A 22 -27.16 13.52 12.79
N ALA A 23 -27.06 14.73 13.33
CA ALA A 23 -26.19 15.78 12.81
C ALA A 23 -24.72 15.37 12.89
N LEU A 24 -24.29 14.81 14.02
CA LEU A 24 -22.92 14.30 14.19
C LEU A 24 -22.61 13.15 13.22
N TRP A 25 -23.55 12.22 13.05
CA TRP A 25 -23.39 11.12 12.12
C TRP A 25 -23.26 11.60 10.66
N GLN A 26 -24.09 12.55 10.24
CA GLN A 26 -24.00 13.15 8.90
C GLN A 26 -22.66 13.86 8.68
N GLN A 27 -22.18 14.58 9.68
CA GLN A 27 -20.88 15.27 9.61
C GLN A 27 -19.74 14.27 9.48
N ASN A 28 -19.76 13.19 10.25
CA ASN A 28 -18.75 12.13 10.18
C ASN A 28 -18.79 11.41 8.83
N GLN A 29 -19.99 11.08 8.34
CA GLN A 29 -20.16 10.48 7.00
C GLN A 29 -19.59 11.38 5.89
N ALA A 30 -19.82 12.67 5.96
CA ALA A 30 -19.26 13.60 4.97
C ALA A 30 -17.75 13.63 4.99
N LYS A 31 -17.13 13.63 6.18
CA LYS A 31 -15.67 13.55 6.35
C LYS A 31 -15.11 12.24 5.82
N ASP A 32 -15.72 11.11 6.15
CA ASP A 32 -15.29 9.79 5.71
C ASP A 32 -15.40 9.64 4.19
N THR A 33 -16.47 10.14 3.59
CA THR A 33 -16.66 10.16 2.14
C THR A 33 -15.59 11.01 1.45
N GLN A 34 -15.27 12.16 2.00
CA GLN A 34 -14.22 13.04 1.47
C GLN A 34 -12.84 12.37 1.57
N ALA A 35 -12.53 11.74 2.70
CA ALA A 35 -11.29 10.99 2.90
C ALA A 35 -11.18 9.81 1.93
N LEU A 36 -12.27 9.06 1.75
CA LEU A 36 -12.34 7.95 0.81
C LEU A 36 -12.08 8.41 -0.63
N ASN A 37 -12.74 9.48 -1.06
CA ASN A 37 -12.56 10.03 -2.41
C ASN A 37 -11.12 10.52 -2.64
N SER A 38 -10.49 11.13 -1.63
CA SER A 38 -9.09 11.55 -1.68
C SER A 38 -8.16 10.36 -1.86
N ILE A 39 -8.35 9.30 -1.07
CA ILE A 39 -7.56 8.07 -1.15
C ILE A 39 -7.75 7.37 -2.51
N LEU A 40 -8.97 7.28 -3.00
CA LEU A 40 -9.25 6.69 -4.31
C LEU A 40 -8.57 7.46 -5.45
N SER A 41 -8.59 8.79 -5.39
CA SER A 41 -7.88 9.64 -6.36
C SER A 41 -6.37 9.43 -6.32
N GLU A 42 -5.79 9.29 -5.13
CA GLU A 42 -4.37 9.01 -4.97
C GLU A 42 -3.98 7.61 -5.49
N ILE A 43 -4.81 6.60 -5.24
CA ILE A 43 -4.63 5.25 -5.78
C ILE A 43 -4.64 5.27 -7.30
N GLU A 44 -5.59 5.96 -7.92
CA GLU A 44 -5.67 6.09 -9.38
C GLU A 44 -4.41 6.78 -9.96
N LYS A 45 -3.95 7.85 -9.33
CA LYS A 45 -2.72 8.54 -9.70
C LYS A 45 -1.51 7.62 -9.62
N LEU A 46 -1.33 6.93 -8.51
CA LEU A 46 -0.23 6.00 -8.31
C LEU A 46 -0.26 4.81 -9.28
N LYS A 47 -1.45 4.31 -9.62
CA LYS A 47 -1.61 3.27 -10.65
C LYS A 47 -1.18 3.76 -12.03
N SER A 48 -1.56 4.99 -12.38
CA SER A 48 -1.18 5.59 -13.66
C SER A 48 0.34 5.81 -13.75
N GLU A 49 0.94 6.38 -12.72
CA GLU A 49 2.40 6.57 -12.63
C GLU A 49 3.15 5.23 -12.70
N ARG A 50 2.64 4.23 -11.99
CA ARG A 50 3.19 2.87 -12.04
C ARG A 50 3.10 2.27 -13.45
N GLN A 51 1.99 2.43 -14.13
CA GLN A 51 1.80 1.91 -15.48
C GLN A 51 2.75 2.58 -16.48
N GLU A 52 2.92 3.89 -16.38
CA GLU A 52 3.87 4.63 -17.20
C GLU A 52 5.31 4.17 -16.93
N PHE A 53 5.66 3.98 -15.65
CA PHE A 53 6.98 3.49 -15.27
C PHE A 53 7.23 2.06 -15.81
N ILE A 54 6.26 1.16 -15.66
CA ILE A 54 6.33 -0.23 -16.13
C ILE A 54 6.52 -0.31 -17.66
N SER A 55 5.92 0.59 -18.42
CA SER A 55 6.03 0.60 -19.89
C SER A 55 7.46 0.76 -20.40
N ARG A 56 8.38 1.23 -19.55
CA ARG A 56 9.81 1.41 -19.87
C ARG A 56 10.65 0.14 -19.69
N PHE A 57 10.09 -0.89 -19.09
CA PHE A 57 10.78 -2.14 -18.82
C PHE A 57 10.56 -3.17 -19.92
N ASN A 58 11.52 -4.08 -20.05
CA ASN A 58 11.36 -5.24 -20.89
C ASN A 58 10.25 -6.16 -20.34
N PRO A 59 9.30 -6.63 -21.17
CA PRO A 59 8.20 -7.49 -20.73
C PRO A 59 8.67 -8.76 -20.01
N SER A 60 9.77 -9.38 -20.43
CA SER A 60 10.31 -10.58 -19.77
C SER A 60 10.82 -10.31 -18.36
N ASP A 61 11.46 -9.18 -18.14
CA ASP A 61 11.95 -8.78 -16.81
C ASP A 61 10.79 -8.44 -15.87
N LEU A 62 9.75 -7.84 -16.41
CA LEU A 62 8.53 -7.55 -15.67
C LEU A 62 7.81 -8.82 -15.24
N GLU A 63 7.71 -9.81 -16.11
CA GLU A 63 7.11 -11.12 -15.81
C GLU A 63 7.88 -11.84 -14.70
N LEU A 64 9.21 -11.84 -14.77
CA LEU A 64 10.07 -12.37 -13.72
C LEU A 64 9.84 -11.67 -12.38
N PHE A 65 9.78 -10.35 -12.38
CA PHE A 65 9.50 -9.55 -11.19
C PHE A 65 8.15 -9.91 -10.57
N GLN A 66 7.09 -10.02 -11.38
CA GLN A 66 5.76 -10.36 -10.91
C GLN A 66 5.70 -11.78 -10.34
N THR A 67 6.35 -12.73 -10.97
CA THR A 67 6.44 -14.12 -10.51
C THR A 67 7.15 -14.21 -9.15
N LEU A 68 8.28 -13.54 -9.01
CA LEU A 68 9.04 -13.49 -7.76
C LEU A 68 8.27 -12.79 -6.64
N ARG A 69 7.56 -11.72 -6.96
CA ARG A 69 6.73 -11.01 -6.00
C ARG A 69 5.60 -11.87 -5.46
N LYS A 70 4.96 -12.65 -6.32
CA LYS A 70 3.88 -13.59 -5.91
C LYS A 70 4.41 -14.71 -5.03
N SER A 71 5.57 -15.28 -5.37
CA SER A 71 6.11 -16.45 -4.65
C SER A 71 6.87 -16.09 -3.38
N LYS A 72 7.50 -14.93 -3.32
CA LYS A 72 8.45 -14.56 -2.24
C LYS A 72 8.10 -13.27 -1.50
N GLY A 73 7.04 -12.59 -1.88
CA GLY A 73 6.62 -11.31 -1.30
C GLY A 73 7.46 -10.13 -1.75
N LYS A 74 8.80 -10.23 -1.71
CA LYS A 74 9.74 -9.26 -2.28
C LYS A 74 10.48 -9.88 -3.45
N ALA A 75 10.42 -9.25 -4.61
CA ALA A 75 11.08 -9.71 -5.82
C ALA A 75 12.54 -9.28 -5.93
N VAL A 76 12.90 -8.15 -5.30
CA VAL A 76 14.23 -7.55 -5.36
C VAL A 76 14.93 -7.59 -4.02
N SER A 77 16.25 -7.67 -4.04
CA SER A 77 17.07 -7.64 -2.84
C SER A 77 18.30 -6.78 -3.06
N ARG A 78 18.59 -5.94 -2.08
CA ARG A 78 19.80 -5.11 -2.07
C ARG A 78 21.03 -5.96 -1.78
N VAL A 79 22.12 -5.64 -2.46
CA VAL A 79 23.45 -6.17 -2.13
C VAL A 79 24.13 -5.23 -1.17
N GLU A 80 24.52 -5.72 -0.01
CA GLU A 80 25.20 -4.95 1.01
C GLU A 80 26.38 -5.74 1.56
N GLN A 81 27.56 -5.12 1.60
CA GLN A 81 28.81 -5.76 2.05
C GLN A 81 29.11 -7.11 1.35
N GLY A 82 28.74 -7.21 0.07
CA GLY A 82 28.93 -8.44 -0.70
C GLY A 82 27.93 -9.56 -0.41
N ASN A 83 26.89 -9.30 0.37
CA ASN A 83 25.86 -10.27 0.72
C ASN A 83 24.50 -9.86 0.17
N CYS A 84 23.68 -10.86 -0.16
CA CYS A 84 22.27 -10.66 -0.48
C CYS A 84 21.49 -10.38 0.80
N ARG A 85 20.86 -9.22 0.91
CA ARG A 85 20.04 -8.86 2.09
C ARG A 85 18.77 -9.69 2.23
N GLY A 86 18.33 -10.35 1.16
CA GLY A 86 17.16 -11.21 1.18
C GLY A 86 17.34 -12.56 1.86
N CYS A 87 18.52 -13.17 1.72
CA CYS A 87 18.84 -14.51 2.26
C CYS A 87 20.18 -14.61 2.98
N GLY A 88 20.98 -13.54 3.01
CA GLY A 88 22.28 -13.50 3.66
C GLY A 88 23.43 -14.20 2.89
N LEU A 89 23.14 -14.74 1.71
CA LEU A 89 24.16 -15.44 0.92
C LEU A 89 25.26 -14.48 0.47
N LYS A 90 26.50 -14.89 0.65
CA LYS A 90 27.68 -14.18 0.13
C LYS A 90 27.76 -14.33 -1.40
N LEU A 91 27.84 -13.21 -2.08
CA LEU A 91 27.91 -13.15 -3.54
C LEU A 91 29.36 -13.10 -4.02
N THR A 92 29.58 -13.71 -5.18
CA THR A 92 30.91 -13.60 -5.81
C THR A 92 31.11 -12.20 -6.42
N PRO A 93 32.37 -11.72 -6.52
CA PRO A 93 32.66 -10.41 -7.14
C PRO A 93 32.09 -10.28 -8.56
N ALA A 94 32.07 -11.37 -9.32
CA ALA A 94 31.53 -11.39 -10.68
C ALA A 94 30.04 -11.06 -10.72
N TRP A 95 29.25 -11.58 -9.78
CA TRP A 95 27.85 -11.28 -9.65
C TRP A 95 27.59 -9.83 -9.28
N ILE A 96 28.41 -9.30 -8.36
CA ILE A 96 28.32 -7.90 -7.92
C ILE A 96 28.65 -6.96 -9.09
N GLN A 97 29.66 -7.26 -9.88
CA GLN A 97 30.03 -6.48 -11.05
C GLN A 97 28.92 -6.49 -12.12
N ARG A 98 28.32 -7.64 -12.37
CA ARG A 98 27.19 -7.75 -13.31
C ARG A 98 25.99 -6.92 -12.88
N ALA A 99 25.62 -7.00 -11.61
CA ALA A 99 24.53 -6.19 -11.05
C ALA A 99 24.86 -4.69 -11.14
N ARG A 100 26.11 -4.30 -10.88
CA ARG A 100 26.57 -2.92 -10.98
C ARG A 100 26.59 -2.40 -12.42
N ALA A 101 26.81 -3.27 -13.40
CA ALA A 101 26.75 -2.95 -14.83
C ALA A 101 25.31 -2.82 -15.38
N GLY A 102 24.28 -2.96 -14.54
CA GLY A 102 22.88 -2.86 -14.94
C GLY A 102 22.33 -4.12 -15.59
N THR A 103 23.05 -5.23 -15.56
CA THR A 103 22.55 -6.53 -16.01
C THR A 103 21.63 -7.11 -14.95
N LEU A 104 20.47 -7.63 -15.36
CA LEU A 104 19.56 -8.31 -14.45
C LEU A 104 20.22 -9.58 -13.92
N VAL A 105 20.42 -9.65 -12.62
CA VAL A 105 21.09 -10.74 -11.92
C VAL A 105 20.21 -11.25 -10.79
N GLN A 106 20.07 -12.56 -10.69
CA GLN A 106 19.34 -13.20 -9.60
C GLN A 106 20.30 -13.81 -8.58
N CYS A 107 19.92 -13.72 -7.30
CA CYS A 107 20.66 -14.42 -6.25
C CYS A 107 20.56 -15.93 -6.42
N SER A 108 21.69 -16.64 -6.37
CA SER A 108 21.72 -18.11 -6.48
C SER A 108 21.04 -18.82 -5.31
N GLY A 109 20.88 -18.17 -4.17
CA GLY A 109 20.22 -18.74 -3.00
C GLY A 109 18.70 -18.51 -2.99
N CYS A 110 18.27 -17.26 -3.05
CA CYS A 110 16.84 -16.90 -2.92
C CYS A 110 16.16 -16.54 -4.24
N GLN A 111 16.90 -16.48 -5.34
CA GLN A 111 16.42 -16.12 -6.69
C GLN A 111 15.86 -14.70 -6.85
N ARG A 112 15.91 -13.86 -5.83
CA ARG A 112 15.53 -12.46 -5.95
C ARG A 112 16.46 -11.69 -6.87
N ILE A 113 15.93 -10.68 -7.54
CA ILE A 113 16.70 -9.78 -8.40
C ILE A 113 17.59 -8.93 -7.52
N LEU A 114 18.88 -8.90 -7.82
CA LEU A 114 19.87 -8.16 -7.04
C LEU A 114 20.04 -6.74 -7.58
N TYR A 115 20.12 -5.76 -6.68
CA TYR A 115 20.46 -4.39 -7.04
C TYR A 115 21.48 -3.79 -6.07
N LEU A 116 22.21 -2.83 -6.58
CA LEU A 116 23.14 -1.98 -5.82
C LEU A 116 22.75 -0.52 -6.01
N ASP A 117 22.92 0.27 -4.96
CA ASP A 117 22.81 1.73 -5.01
C ASP A 117 24.09 2.35 -5.60
#